data_71e421d56b8a80134ecc841fd0e362db
#
_entry.id   71e421d56b8a80134ecc841fd0e362db
#
_cell.length_a   1.000
_cell.length_b   1.000
_cell.length_c   1.000
_cell.angle_alpha   90.00
_cell.angle_beta   90.00
_cell.angle_gamma   90.00
#
_symmetry.space_group_name_H-M   'P 1'
#
loop_
_entity.id
_entity.type
_entity.pdbx_description
1 polymer ?
#
loop_
_entity_poly.entity_id
_entity_poly.type
_entity_poly.pdbx_seq_one_letter_code
_entity_poly.pdbx_strand_id
1 'polypeptide(L)'
;MSKDGFNKDGYHKATGTKFNKLGYDQDGFSRNGYDENGYDKDGIHIATGTLVNTSGLNKDGNYEATGTPFNKDGYHKATDTKFNEEGFDKDGFNKNGYYADGFNKNGYDKDGFNKYGYDKNSFDKDGTHFVTHTLFNTAGFNKDGFKKDGFNKDGFDKQGKKK
;
A
#
# COMPACT_ATOMS: atom_id res chain seq x y z
N MET A 1 -9.82 -26.06 12.15
CA MET A 1 -11.23 -25.68 11.93
C MET A 1 -11.76 -26.55 10.82
N SER A 2 -12.87 -27.27 11.02
CA SER A 2 -13.49 -28.03 9.94
C SER A 2 -13.97 -27.03 8.89
N LYS A 3 -13.41 -27.10 7.66
CA LYS A 3 -13.90 -26.33 6.52
C LYS A 3 -15.41 -26.58 6.38
N ASP A 4 -16.18 -25.54 6.33
CA ASP A 4 -17.63 -25.43 6.45
C ASP A 4 -18.42 -26.66 5.99
N GLY A 5 -18.88 -27.46 6.97
CA GLY A 5 -19.80 -28.56 6.76
C GLY A 5 -19.20 -29.91 6.38
N PHE A 6 -17.89 -30.06 6.21
CA PHE A 6 -17.24 -31.36 5.94
C PHE A 6 -16.79 -32.05 7.24
N ASN A 7 -16.91 -33.38 7.27
CA ASN A 7 -16.34 -34.21 8.33
C ASN A 7 -14.86 -34.54 8.05
N LYS A 8 -14.20 -35.24 9.00
CA LYS A 8 -12.79 -35.64 8.89
C LYS A 8 -12.46 -36.55 7.68
N ASP A 9 -13.46 -37.24 7.15
CA ASP A 9 -13.33 -38.16 6.01
C ASP A 9 -13.64 -37.47 4.67
N GLY A 10 -13.89 -36.14 4.69
CA GLY A 10 -14.16 -35.32 3.52
C GLY A 10 -15.59 -35.41 3.00
N TYR A 11 -16.55 -35.90 3.80
CA TYR A 11 -17.95 -35.93 3.42
C TYR A 11 -18.71 -34.71 3.97
N HIS A 12 -19.47 -34.04 3.12
CA HIS A 12 -20.27 -32.89 3.50
C HIS A 12 -21.55 -33.32 4.23
N LYS A 13 -21.77 -32.79 5.44
CA LYS A 13 -22.87 -33.22 6.35
C LYS A 13 -24.25 -33.07 5.75
N ALA A 14 -24.50 -32.01 4.96
CA ALA A 14 -25.85 -31.77 4.41
C ALA A 14 -26.11 -32.56 3.13
N THR A 15 -25.10 -32.98 2.36
CA THR A 15 -25.27 -33.73 1.12
C THR A 15 -24.97 -35.21 1.27
N GLY A 16 -24.25 -35.62 2.32
CA GLY A 16 -23.76 -36.98 2.50
C GLY A 16 -22.74 -37.44 1.48
N THR A 17 -22.22 -36.52 0.66
CA THR A 17 -21.25 -36.78 -0.40
C THR A 17 -19.93 -36.05 -0.14
N LYS A 18 -18.93 -36.28 -0.98
CA LYS A 18 -17.65 -35.51 -0.96
C LYS A 18 -17.79 -34.08 -1.46
N PHE A 19 -18.98 -33.67 -1.90
CA PHE A 19 -19.25 -32.33 -2.47
C PHE A 19 -20.33 -31.62 -1.67
N ASN A 20 -20.14 -30.33 -1.45
CA ASN A 20 -21.14 -29.45 -0.83
C ASN A 20 -22.33 -29.17 -1.78
N LYS A 21 -23.29 -28.37 -1.37
CA LYS A 21 -24.46 -28.00 -2.17
C LYS A 21 -24.12 -27.23 -3.46
N LEU A 22 -22.95 -26.61 -3.52
CA LEU A 22 -22.44 -25.87 -4.71
C LEU A 22 -21.64 -26.78 -5.65
N GLY A 23 -21.42 -28.06 -5.26
CA GLY A 23 -20.69 -29.03 -6.07
C GLY A 23 -19.17 -29.04 -5.89
N TYR A 24 -18.66 -28.41 -4.83
CA TYR A 24 -17.23 -28.38 -4.50
C TYR A 24 -16.90 -29.31 -3.33
N ASP A 25 -15.72 -29.94 -3.39
CA ASP A 25 -15.17 -30.78 -2.33
C ASP A 25 -14.62 -29.94 -1.17
N GLN A 26 -14.05 -30.60 -0.14
CA GLN A 26 -13.45 -29.94 1.02
C GLN A 26 -12.26 -29.03 0.69
N ASP A 27 -11.60 -29.24 -0.46
CA ASP A 27 -10.45 -28.48 -0.92
C ASP A 27 -10.87 -27.35 -1.89
N GLY A 28 -12.18 -27.26 -2.21
CA GLY A 28 -12.74 -26.21 -3.05
C GLY A 28 -12.77 -26.56 -4.54
N PHE A 29 -12.57 -27.86 -4.91
CA PHE A 29 -12.60 -28.27 -6.32
C PHE A 29 -13.92 -28.96 -6.67
N SER A 30 -14.43 -28.65 -7.86
CA SER A 30 -15.59 -29.30 -8.45
C SER A 30 -15.28 -30.73 -8.88
N ARG A 31 -16.32 -31.50 -9.30
CA ARG A 31 -16.15 -32.86 -9.83
C ARG A 31 -15.23 -32.93 -11.04
N ASN A 32 -15.11 -31.83 -11.81
CA ASN A 32 -14.23 -31.73 -12.97
C ASN A 32 -12.80 -31.33 -12.59
N GLY A 33 -12.50 -31.15 -11.30
CA GLY A 33 -11.17 -30.86 -10.79
C GLY A 33 -10.77 -29.39 -10.81
N TYR A 34 -11.73 -28.46 -11.01
CA TYR A 34 -11.46 -27.00 -11.05
C TYR A 34 -12.14 -26.30 -9.87
N ASP A 35 -11.47 -25.27 -9.33
CA ASP A 35 -12.03 -24.38 -8.32
C ASP A 35 -13.08 -23.42 -8.90
N GLU A 36 -13.63 -22.54 -8.06
CA GLU A 36 -14.65 -21.55 -8.48
C GLU A 36 -14.14 -20.53 -9.51
N ASN A 37 -12.82 -20.33 -9.59
CA ASN A 37 -12.16 -19.43 -10.52
C ASN A 37 -11.70 -20.13 -11.81
N GLY A 38 -11.90 -21.45 -11.90
CA GLY A 38 -11.56 -22.26 -13.08
C GLY A 38 -10.11 -22.79 -13.09
N TYR A 39 -9.41 -22.79 -11.96
CA TYR A 39 -8.07 -23.36 -11.84
C TYR A 39 -8.11 -24.79 -11.27
N ASP A 40 -7.27 -25.67 -11.80
CA ASP A 40 -7.03 -27.00 -11.24
C ASP A 40 -6.02 -26.95 -10.07
N LYS A 41 -5.72 -28.13 -9.51
CA LYS A 41 -4.77 -28.27 -8.38
C LYS A 41 -3.36 -27.78 -8.71
N ASP A 42 -2.96 -27.87 -9.97
CA ASP A 42 -1.66 -27.44 -10.48
C ASP A 42 -1.64 -25.96 -10.84
N GLY A 43 -2.80 -25.28 -10.72
CA GLY A 43 -2.96 -23.86 -11.04
C GLY A 43 -3.18 -23.60 -12.52
N ILE A 44 -3.54 -24.62 -13.31
CA ILE A 44 -3.83 -24.48 -14.73
C ILE A 44 -5.30 -24.06 -14.90
N HIS A 45 -5.53 -22.98 -15.63
CA HIS A 45 -6.87 -22.46 -15.86
C HIS A 45 -7.55 -23.16 -17.04
N ILE A 46 -8.79 -23.59 -16.85
CA ILE A 46 -9.56 -24.39 -17.80
C ILE A 46 -9.68 -23.76 -19.20
N ALA A 47 -9.88 -22.43 -19.28
CA ALA A 47 -10.10 -21.75 -20.55
C ALA A 47 -8.81 -21.46 -21.34
N THR A 48 -7.66 -21.37 -20.67
CA THR A 48 -6.38 -21.02 -21.31
C THR A 48 -5.42 -22.20 -21.42
N GLY A 49 -5.58 -23.22 -20.56
CA GLY A 49 -4.62 -24.31 -20.43
C GLY A 49 -3.26 -23.86 -19.89
N THR A 50 -3.19 -22.70 -19.24
CA THR A 50 -1.96 -22.12 -18.67
C THR A 50 -2.17 -21.71 -17.21
N LEU A 51 -1.09 -21.24 -16.55
CA LEU A 51 -1.14 -20.75 -15.16
C LEU A 51 -1.96 -19.45 -14.97
N VAL A 52 -2.45 -18.85 -16.07
CA VAL A 52 -3.22 -17.61 -16.02
C VAL A 52 -4.56 -17.75 -16.75
N ASN A 53 -5.56 -17.02 -16.26
CA ASN A 53 -6.86 -16.90 -16.93
C ASN A 53 -6.79 -15.95 -18.15
N THR A 54 -7.91 -15.76 -18.84
CA THR A 54 -8.02 -14.88 -20.02
C THR A 54 -7.69 -13.40 -19.71
N SER A 55 -7.68 -13.00 -18.45
CA SER A 55 -7.27 -11.65 -18.01
C SER A 55 -5.80 -11.57 -17.57
N GLY A 56 -5.02 -12.66 -17.70
CA GLY A 56 -3.61 -12.70 -17.31
C GLY A 56 -3.39 -12.85 -15.79
N LEU A 57 -4.40 -13.26 -15.04
CA LEU A 57 -4.32 -13.49 -13.58
C LEU A 57 -4.05 -14.96 -13.29
N ASN A 58 -3.19 -15.25 -12.30
CA ASN A 58 -2.97 -16.59 -11.77
C ASN A 58 -4.04 -16.98 -10.72
N LYS A 59 -3.97 -18.19 -10.18
CA LYS A 59 -4.92 -18.71 -9.18
C LYS A 59 -5.00 -17.87 -7.89
N ASP A 60 -3.93 -17.16 -7.54
CA ASP A 60 -3.88 -16.27 -6.37
C ASP A 60 -4.47 -14.88 -6.68
N GLY A 61 -4.92 -14.68 -7.92
CA GLY A 61 -5.54 -13.46 -8.40
C GLY A 61 -4.56 -12.33 -8.70
N ASN A 62 -3.29 -12.65 -8.90
CA ASN A 62 -2.25 -11.71 -9.27
C ASN A 62 -1.97 -11.78 -10.78
N TYR A 63 -1.57 -10.66 -11.38
CA TYR A 63 -1.04 -10.65 -12.74
C TYR A 63 0.31 -11.37 -12.78
N GLU A 64 0.50 -12.31 -13.70
CA GLU A 64 1.75 -13.07 -13.83
C GLU A 64 2.95 -12.14 -14.06
N ALA A 65 2.76 -11.11 -14.90
CA ALA A 65 3.83 -10.17 -15.25
C ALA A 65 4.36 -9.33 -14.07
N THR A 66 3.57 -9.16 -13.00
CA THR A 66 3.95 -8.33 -11.85
C THR A 66 3.98 -9.09 -10.53
N GLY A 67 3.36 -10.27 -10.48
CA GLY A 67 3.16 -11.02 -9.23
C GLY A 67 2.22 -10.32 -8.23
N THR A 68 1.49 -9.28 -8.66
CA THR A 68 0.61 -8.45 -7.82
C THR A 68 -0.78 -8.29 -8.44
N PRO A 69 -1.79 -7.78 -7.68
CA PRO A 69 -3.08 -7.40 -8.25
C PRO A 69 -3.05 -6.24 -9.25
N PHE A 70 -1.88 -5.64 -9.48
CA PHE A 70 -1.69 -4.57 -10.47
C PHE A 70 -1.03 -5.11 -11.74
N ASN A 71 -1.55 -4.74 -12.90
CA ASN A 71 -0.95 -5.07 -14.19
C ASN A 71 0.35 -4.25 -14.44
N LYS A 72 1.05 -4.55 -15.54
CA LYS A 72 2.30 -3.86 -15.92
C LYS A 72 2.15 -2.34 -16.08
N ASP A 73 0.95 -1.87 -16.40
CA ASP A 73 0.64 -0.44 -16.57
C ASP A 73 0.21 0.22 -15.24
N GLY A 74 0.18 -0.56 -14.13
CA GLY A 74 -0.15 -0.09 -12.78
C GLY A 74 -1.64 -0.01 -12.49
N TYR A 75 -2.52 -0.66 -13.27
CA TYR A 75 -3.95 -0.71 -13.01
C TYR A 75 -4.32 -1.93 -12.15
N HIS A 76 -5.11 -1.70 -11.11
CA HIS A 76 -5.56 -2.73 -10.18
C HIS A 76 -6.75 -3.52 -10.77
N LYS A 77 -6.73 -4.85 -10.66
CA LYS A 77 -7.70 -5.76 -11.28
C LYS A 77 -9.16 -5.53 -10.87
N ALA A 78 -9.41 -5.12 -9.62
CA ALA A 78 -10.77 -4.96 -9.09
C ALA A 78 -11.36 -3.57 -9.36
N THR A 79 -10.53 -2.53 -9.38
CA THR A 79 -10.98 -1.14 -9.52
C THR A 79 -10.84 -0.62 -10.95
N ASP A 80 -10.05 -1.29 -11.78
CA ASP A 80 -9.64 -0.83 -13.12
C ASP A 80 -9.05 0.60 -13.10
N THR A 81 -8.44 0.95 -11.97
CA THR A 81 -7.74 2.23 -11.75
C THR A 81 -6.31 1.98 -11.28
N LYS A 82 -5.52 3.03 -11.16
CA LYS A 82 -4.17 2.96 -10.58
C LYS A 82 -4.15 2.74 -9.06
N PHE A 83 -5.32 2.68 -8.41
CA PHE A 83 -5.47 2.50 -6.98
C PHE A 83 -6.29 1.25 -6.68
N ASN A 84 -5.90 0.52 -5.63
CA ASN A 84 -6.68 -0.59 -5.09
C ASN A 84 -7.95 -0.09 -4.36
N GLU A 85 -8.74 -1.00 -3.83
CA GLU A 85 -9.97 -0.69 -3.09
C GLU A 85 -9.74 0.17 -1.84
N GLU A 86 -8.53 0.13 -1.27
CA GLU A 86 -8.10 0.94 -0.14
C GLU A 86 -7.55 2.32 -0.54
N GLY A 87 -7.45 2.58 -1.85
CA GLY A 87 -6.98 3.86 -2.41
C GLY A 87 -5.47 4.00 -2.54
N PHE A 88 -4.72 2.89 -2.58
CA PHE A 88 -3.27 2.88 -2.76
C PHE A 88 -2.87 2.31 -4.11
N ASP A 89 -1.85 2.90 -4.73
CA ASP A 89 -1.27 2.44 -5.99
C ASP A 89 -0.34 1.22 -5.78
N LYS A 90 0.26 0.72 -6.87
CA LYS A 90 1.18 -0.42 -6.84
C LYS A 90 2.42 -0.23 -5.97
N ASP A 91 2.79 1.01 -5.67
CA ASP A 91 3.95 1.38 -4.86
C ASP A 91 3.55 1.71 -3.40
N GLY A 92 2.25 1.61 -3.07
CA GLY A 92 1.69 1.82 -1.74
C GLY A 92 1.34 3.27 -1.42
N PHE A 93 1.29 4.17 -2.43
CA PHE A 93 0.92 5.58 -2.24
C PHE A 93 -0.55 5.81 -2.52
N ASN A 94 -1.21 6.62 -1.70
CA ASN A 94 -2.52 7.15 -2.00
C ASN A 94 -2.42 8.27 -3.07
N LYS A 95 -3.58 8.76 -3.55
CA LYS A 95 -3.66 9.83 -4.56
C LYS A 95 -2.93 11.13 -4.19
N ASN A 96 -2.62 11.34 -2.91
CA ASN A 96 -1.91 12.51 -2.41
C ASN A 96 -0.40 12.26 -2.25
N GLY A 97 0.09 11.06 -2.58
CA GLY A 97 1.50 10.68 -2.51
C GLY A 97 1.99 10.27 -1.12
N TYR A 98 1.10 9.78 -0.26
CA TYR A 98 1.42 9.31 1.09
C TYR A 98 1.13 7.81 1.22
N TYR A 99 1.99 7.09 1.96
CA TYR A 99 1.75 5.72 2.42
C TYR A 99 0.63 5.66 3.47
N ALA A 100 0.19 4.45 3.81
CA ALA A 100 -0.83 4.22 4.83
C ALA A 100 -0.45 4.75 6.23
N ASP A 101 0.84 4.83 6.55
CA ASP A 101 1.37 5.40 7.79
C ASP A 101 1.34 6.94 7.83
N GLY A 102 0.92 7.60 6.72
CA GLY A 102 0.80 9.05 6.61
C GLY A 102 2.06 9.78 6.16
N PHE A 103 3.14 9.05 5.81
CA PHE A 103 4.38 9.67 5.34
C PHE A 103 4.51 9.55 3.81
N ASN A 104 5.09 10.57 3.18
CA ASN A 104 5.41 10.54 1.75
C ASN A 104 6.74 9.78 1.50
N LYS A 105 7.12 9.62 0.24
CA LYS A 105 8.36 8.93 -0.16
C LYS A 105 9.66 9.53 0.43
N ASN A 106 9.61 10.77 0.90
CA ASN A 106 10.75 11.44 1.53
C ASN A 106 10.74 11.28 3.06
N GLY A 107 9.75 10.57 3.62
CA GLY A 107 9.62 10.33 5.06
C GLY A 107 9.01 11.48 5.85
N TYR A 108 8.24 12.37 5.19
CA TYR A 108 7.56 13.50 5.82
C TYR A 108 6.05 13.36 5.74
N ASP A 109 5.36 13.73 6.81
CA ASP A 109 3.90 13.81 6.88
C ASP A 109 3.36 15.02 6.08
N LYS A 110 2.02 15.19 6.08
CA LYS A 110 1.34 16.30 5.38
C LYS A 110 1.71 17.69 5.91
N ASP A 111 2.21 17.78 7.14
CA ASP A 111 2.63 19.01 7.80
C ASP A 111 4.13 19.30 7.60
N GLY A 112 4.85 18.38 6.92
CA GLY A 112 6.26 18.50 6.59
C GLY A 112 7.22 18.00 7.67
N PHE A 113 6.74 17.17 8.63
CA PHE A 113 7.54 16.61 9.71
C PHE A 113 7.80 15.11 9.48
N ASN A 114 9.01 14.67 9.77
CA ASN A 114 9.36 13.26 9.74
C ASN A 114 8.82 12.51 10.98
N LYS A 115 8.98 11.19 11.02
CA LYS A 115 8.51 10.34 12.13
C LYS A 115 9.08 10.71 13.51
N TYR A 116 10.12 11.50 13.56
CA TYR A 116 10.73 12.00 14.80
C TYR A 116 10.23 13.40 15.19
N GLY A 117 9.33 14.00 14.39
CA GLY A 117 8.74 15.31 14.64
C GLY A 117 9.56 16.50 14.15
N TYR A 118 10.53 16.28 13.24
CA TYR A 118 11.39 17.35 12.70
C TYR A 118 11.11 17.58 11.21
N ASP A 119 11.13 18.85 10.81
CA ASP A 119 11.06 19.25 9.40
C ASP A 119 12.41 18.98 8.65
N LYS A 120 12.43 19.27 7.35
CA LYS A 120 13.62 19.08 6.51
C LYS A 120 14.86 19.90 6.95
N ASN A 121 14.67 20.94 7.77
CA ASN A 121 15.71 21.78 8.32
C ASN A 121 16.05 21.42 9.76
N SER A 122 15.50 20.30 10.26
CA SER A 122 15.69 19.79 11.63
C SER A 122 15.10 20.66 12.73
N PHE A 123 14.03 21.40 12.44
CA PHE A 123 13.22 22.11 13.44
C PHE A 123 11.95 21.30 13.76
N ASP A 124 11.60 21.25 15.05
CA ASP A 124 10.32 20.70 15.50
C ASP A 124 9.16 21.70 15.30
N LYS A 125 7.95 21.30 15.70
CA LYS A 125 6.73 22.14 15.59
C LYS A 125 6.85 23.45 16.34
N ASP A 126 7.57 23.44 17.47
CA ASP A 126 7.79 24.60 18.33
C ASP A 126 8.91 25.51 17.83
N GLY A 127 9.60 25.10 16.76
CA GLY A 127 10.71 25.81 16.16
C GLY A 127 12.05 25.57 16.84
N THR A 128 12.16 24.51 17.68
CA THR A 128 13.42 24.13 18.31
C THR A 128 14.23 23.27 17.36
N HIS A 129 15.48 23.63 17.13
CA HIS A 129 16.38 22.88 16.24
C HIS A 129 16.98 21.67 16.95
N PHE A 130 16.95 20.52 16.28
CA PHE A 130 17.39 19.23 16.84
C PHE A 130 18.82 19.23 17.44
N VAL A 131 19.79 19.84 16.74
CA VAL A 131 21.20 19.81 17.16
C VAL A 131 21.51 20.83 18.24
N THR A 132 20.95 22.03 18.15
CA THR A 132 21.30 23.13 19.05
C THR A 132 20.42 23.19 20.29
N HIS A 133 19.28 22.50 20.26
CA HIS A 133 18.21 22.58 21.28
C HIS A 133 17.74 24.01 21.58
N THR A 134 17.83 24.89 20.54
CA THR A 134 17.39 26.29 20.60
C THR A 134 16.53 26.62 19.37
N LEU A 135 15.98 27.84 19.34
CA LEU A 135 15.21 28.32 18.19
C LEU A 135 16.07 28.63 16.96
N PHE A 136 17.40 28.43 17.03
CA PHE A 136 18.34 28.73 15.95
C PHE A 136 19.19 27.50 15.61
N ASN A 137 19.39 27.26 14.31
CA ASN A 137 20.27 26.21 13.84
C ASN A 137 21.76 26.58 14.06
N THR A 138 22.66 25.68 13.69
CA THR A 138 24.11 25.87 13.83
C THR A 138 24.67 27.07 13.07
N ALA A 139 23.96 27.55 12.03
CA ALA A 139 24.29 28.75 11.28
C ALA A 139 23.66 30.04 11.85
N GLY A 140 22.90 29.91 12.98
CA GLY A 140 22.26 31.03 13.68
C GLY A 140 20.94 31.49 13.07
N PHE A 141 20.27 30.67 12.22
CA PHE A 141 18.96 30.98 11.65
C PHE A 141 17.86 30.19 12.34
N ASN A 142 16.71 30.83 12.58
CA ASN A 142 15.50 30.18 13.06
C ASN A 142 14.80 29.44 11.91
N LYS A 143 13.67 28.75 12.21
CA LYS A 143 12.90 28.00 11.22
C LYS A 143 12.38 28.82 10.05
N ASP A 144 12.16 30.12 10.25
CA ASP A 144 11.70 31.06 9.23
C ASP A 144 12.87 31.65 8.40
N GLY A 145 14.13 31.29 8.70
CA GLY A 145 15.30 31.75 7.99
C GLY A 145 15.88 33.09 8.45
N PHE A 146 15.55 33.57 9.66
CA PHE A 146 16.03 34.80 10.24
C PHE A 146 17.01 34.56 11.38
N LYS A 147 18.04 35.38 11.47
CA LYS A 147 18.98 35.42 12.60
C LYS A 147 18.35 36.12 13.81
N LYS A 148 19.06 36.06 14.97
CA LYS A 148 18.63 36.71 16.21
C LYS A 148 18.48 38.23 16.08
N ASP A 149 19.23 38.86 15.16
CA ASP A 149 19.14 40.30 14.85
C ASP A 149 17.96 40.65 13.92
N GLY A 150 17.13 39.66 13.53
CA GLY A 150 15.92 39.81 12.73
C GLY A 150 16.14 39.82 11.21
N PHE A 151 17.35 39.61 10.71
CA PHE A 151 17.67 39.63 9.27
C PHE A 151 17.89 38.21 8.73
N ASN A 152 17.43 37.95 7.51
CA ASN A 152 17.70 36.72 6.78
C ASN A 152 19.13 36.73 6.17
N LYS A 153 19.48 35.64 5.48
CA LYS A 153 20.81 35.49 4.83
C LYS A 153 21.12 36.61 3.80
N ASP A 154 20.10 37.19 3.19
CA ASP A 154 20.23 38.24 2.15
C ASP A 154 20.17 39.66 2.74
N GLY A 155 20.08 39.77 4.08
CA GLY A 155 20.12 41.04 4.82
C GLY A 155 18.75 41.75 4.88
N PHE A 156 17.64 41.05 4.67
CA PHE A 156 16.30 41.61 4.76
C PHE A 156 15.59 41.16 6.06
N ASP A 157 14.84 42.05 6.67
CA ASP A 157 13.93 41.72 7.77
C ASP A 157 12.62 41.06 7.26
N LYS A 158 11.72 40.68 8.21
CA LYS A 158 10.42 40.06 7.87
C LYS A 158 9.50 40.99 7.06
N GLN A 159 9.71 42.29 7.08
CA GLN A 159 8.98 43.29 6.32
C GLN A 159 9.62 43.60 4.97
N GLY A 160 10.73 42.96 4.63
CA GLY A 160 11.46 43.16 3.38
C GLY A 160 12.38 44.38 3.39
N LYS A 161 12.63 45.00 4.56
CA LYS A 161 13.53 46.13 4.70
C LYS A 161 14.96 45.63 4.81
N LYS A 162 15.87 46.21 4.04
CA LYS A 162 17.30 45.90 4.05
C LYS A 162 17.98 46.53 5.25
N LYS A 163 18.98 45.80 5.81
CA LYS A 163 19.81 46.24 6.91
C LYS A 163 20.62 47.47 6.53
#